data_1884125cbf0f0d7779799499a720b1c7
#
_entry.id   1884125cbf0f0d7779799499a720b1c7
#
_cell.length_a   1.000
_cell.length_b   1.000
_cell.length_c   1.000
_cell.angle_alpha   90.00
_cell.angle_beta   90.00
_cell.angle_gamma   90.00
#
_symmetry.space_group_name_H-M   'P 1'
#
loop_
_entity.id
_entity.type
_entity.pdbx_description
1 polymer ?
#
loop_
_entity_poly.entity_id
_entity_poly.type
_entity_poly.pdbx_seq_one_letter_code
_entity_poly.pdbx_strand_id
1 'polypeptide(L)'
;MSNKKALIVVDMQNDYLWNRRKKMFSYNTPELVNAVNSLISEFSERGDDVIYIGQVFPNIITNKWFIGFSIKGTSGAEIYPDVDIVSDNYFEKNLPNSFTSRSFKSFVTTK
;
A
#
# COMPACT_ATOMS: atom_id res chain seq x y z
N MET A 1 25.52 -10.05 12.48
CA MET A 1 24.91 -9.27 11.41
C MET A 1 23.57 -9.85 11.02
N SER A 2 22.65 -8.99 10.82
CA SER A 2 21.28 -9.40 10.54
C SER A 2 21.06 -9.60 9.04
N ASN A 3 20.53 -10.76 8.66
CA ASN A 3 20.02 -11.01 7.30
C ASN A 3 18.52 -10.69 7.23
N LYS A 4 18.13 -9.66 7.96
CA LYS A 4 16.75 -9.27 8.07
C LYS A 4 16.21 -8.86 6.70
N LYS A 5 15.02 -9.36 6.37
CA LYS A 5 14.30 -9.04 5.15
C LYS A 5 13.13 -8.12 5.47
N ALA A 6 12.57 -7.53 4.45
CA ALA A 6 11.36 -6.72 4.59
C ALA A 6 10.38 -7.07 3.48
N LEU A 7 9.12 -7.19 3.85
CA LEU A 7 8.03 -7.31 2.89
C LEU A 7 7.43 -5.92 2.69
N ILE A 8 7.37 -5.46 1.45
CA ILE A 8 6.78 -4.17 1.11
C ILE A 8 5.45 -4.44 0.41
N VAL A 9 4.36 -4.01 1.05
CA VAL A 9 2.99 -4.17 0.56
C VAL A 9 2.58 -2.84 -0.07
N VAL A 10 2.40 -2.83 -1.39
CA VAL A 10 2.24 -1.60 -2.17
C VAL A 10 0.85 -1.56 -2.80
N ASP A 11 0.17 -0.41 -2.68
CA ASP A 11 -1.08 -0.11 -3.39
C ASP A 11 -2.24 -1.05 -3.07
N MET A 12 -2.24 -1.69 -1.91
CA MET A 12 -3.35 -2.55 -1.47
C MET A 12 -4.46 -1.70 -0.87
N GLN A 13 -5.05 -0.84 -1.69
CA GLN A 13 -6.00 0.20 -1.30
C GLN A 13 -7.38 -0.08 -1.90
N ASN A 14 -8.41 0.50 -1.28
CA ASN A 14 -9.79 0.30 -1.69
C ASN A 14 -10.04 0.61 -3.17
N ASP A 15 -9.55 1.74 -3.66
CA ASP A 15 -9.80 2.17 -5.06
C ASP A 15 -9.30 1.16 -6.10
N TYR A 16 -8.37 0.29 -5.74
CA TYR A 16 -7.85 -0.74 -6.63
C TYR A 16 -8.52 -2.11 -6.44
N LEU A 17 -9.09 -2.35 -5.27
CA LEU A 17 -9.50 -3.69 -4.87
C LEU A 17 -10.98 -3.88 -4.60
N TRP A 18 -11.71 -2.84 -4.19
CA TRP A 18 -13.14 -2.99 -3.88
C TRP A 18 -14.00 -3.13 -5.14
N ASN A 19 -15.26 -3.50 -4.94
CA ASN A 19 -16.17 -3.74 -6.06
C ASN A 19 -16.56 -2.46 -6.83
N ARG A 20 -16.31 -1.30 -6.26
CA ARG A 20 -16.56 0.01 -6.91
C ARG A 20 -15.36 0.51 -7.72
N ARG A 21 -14.31 -0.29 -7.84
CA ARG A 21 -13.10 0.12 -8.54
C ARG A 21 -13.36 0.41 -10.02
N LYS A 22 -12.48 1.24 -10.60
CA LYS A 22 -12.54 1.54 -12.02
C LYS A 22 -12.24 0.29 -12.85
N LYS A 23 -12.82 0.23 -14.06
CA LYS A 23 -12.68 -0.95 -14.94
C LYS A 23 -11.22 -1.29 -15.28
N MET A 24 -10.34 -0.30 -15.29
CA MET A 24 -8.93 -0.56 -15.58
C MET A 24 -8.22 -1.35 -14.48
N PHE A 25 -8.81 -1.42 -13.29
CA PHE A 25 -8.29 -2.22 -12.18
C PHE A 25 -9.04 -3.55 -12.16
N SER A 26 -8.47 -4.58 -12.80
CA SER A 26 -9.15 -5.86 -13.03
C SER A 26 -8.50 -7.01 -12.26
N TYR A 27 -8.10 -6.76 -11.01
CA TYR A 27 -7.47 -7.78 -10.19
C TYR A 27 -8.47 -8.82 -9.70
N ASN A 28 -8.02 -10.06 -9.57
CA ASN A 28 -8.76 -11.06 -8.79
C ASN A 28 -8.51 -10.75 -7.30
N THR A 29 -9.35 -9.91 -6.72
CA THR A 29 -9.15 -9.38 -5.38
C THR A 29 -9.03 -10.48 -4.31
N PRO A 30 -9.91 -11.50 -4.24
CA PRO A 30 -9.78 -12.53 -3.22
C PRO A 30 -8.46 -13.31 -3.31
N GLU A 31 -8.02 -13.68 -4.50
CA GLU A 31 -6.75 -14.39 -4.67
C GLU A 31 -5.56 -13.52 -4.31
N LEU A 32 -5.58 -12.26 -4.76
CA LEU A 32 -4.50 -11.32 -4.49
C LEU A 32 -4.37 -11.06 -2.98
N VAL A 33 -5.48 -10.79 -2.31
CA VAL A 33 -5.49 -10.54 -0.87
C VAL A 33 -5.01 -11.77 -0.10
N ASN A 34 -5.46 -12.96 -0.48
CA ASN A 34 -5.02 -14.20 0.17
C ASN A 34 -3.52 -14.41 0.01
N ALA A 35 -2.97 -14.18 -1.18
CA ALA A 35 -1.54 -14.32 -1.44
C ALA A 35 -0.73 -13.31 -0.61
N VAL A 36 -1.19 -12.06 -0.57
CA VAL A 36 -0.53 -11.00 0.21
C VAL A 36 -0.57 -11.33 1.70
N ASN A 37 -1.72 -11.75 2.21
CA ASN A 37 -1.85 -12.08 3.63
C ASN A 37 -0.99 -13.28 4.01
N SER A 38 -0.83 -14.26 3.13
CA SER A 38 0.08 -15.39 3.37
C SER A 38 1.52 -14.92 3.53
N LEU A 39 1.97 -13.99 2.68
CA LEU A 39 3.31 -13.42 2.78
C LEU A 39 3.47 -12.57 4.04
N ILE A 40 2.45 -11.79 4.39
CA ILE A 40 2.47 -10.98 5.61
C ILE A 40 2.65 -11.87 6.84
N SER A 41 1.87 -12.95 6.91
CA SER A 41 1.97 -13.91 8.00
C SER A 41 3.36 -14.54 8.08
N GLU A 42 3.89 -14.98 6.95
CA GLU A 42 5.20 -15.61 6.89
C GLU A 42 6.31 -14.67 7.36
N PHE A 43 6.33 -13.44 6.85
CA PHE A 43 7.36 -12.47 7.24
C PHE A 43 7.22 -12.04 8.69
N SER A 44 5.98 -11.81 9.14
CA SER A 44 5.71 -11.43 10.52
C SER A 44 6.15 -12.52 11.51
N GLU A 45 5.88 -13.77 11.20
CA GLU A 45 6.27 -14.90 12.06
C GLU A 45 7.78 -15.06 12.18
N ARG A 46 8.53 -14.70 11.13
CA ARG A 46 9.99 -14.72 11.16
C ARG A 46 10.60 -13.50 11.85
N GLY A 47 9.80 -12.54 12.27
CA GLY A 47 10.29 -11.31 12.85
C GLY A 47 10.84 -10.31 11.83
N ASP A 48 10.57 -10.51 10.54
CA ASP A 48 10.94 -9.58 9.48
C ASP A 48 9.99 -8.38 9.46
N ASP A 49 10.46 -7.27 8.91
CA ASP A 49 9.63 -6.07 8.81
C ASP A 49 8.55 -6.24 7.75
N VAL A 50 7.34 -5.74 8.05
CA VAL A 50 6.25 -5.60 7.08
C VAL A 50 5.95 -4.12 6.95
N ILE A 51 6.02 -3.60 5.72
CA ILE A 51 5.89 -2.19 5.42
C ILE A 51 4.76 -2.00 4.42
N TYR A 52 3.88 -1.05 4.68
CA TYR A 52 2.74 -0.74 3.81
C TYR A 52 2.97 0.59 3.12
N ILE A 53 2.76 0.64 1.81
CA ILE A 53 2.91 1.87 1.04
C ILE A 53 1.61 2.13 0.28
N GLY A 54 1.05 3.32 0.49
CA GLY A 54 -0.14 3.77 -0.21
C GLY A 54 0.17 4.83 -1.25
N GLN A 55 -0.44 4.70 -2.43
CA GLN A 55 -0.42 5.75 -3.45
C GLN A 55 -1.44 6.81 -3.04
N VAL A 56 -1.02 8.06 -2.94
CA VAL A 56 -1.90 9.14 -2.51
C VAL A 56 -1.64 10.38 -3.38
N PHE A 57 -2.69 10.87 -4.04
CA PHE A 57 -2.63 12.12 -4.78
C PHE A 57 -3.20 13.26 -3.93
N PRO A 58 -2.60 14.45 -3.98
CA PRO A 58 -3.13 15.59 -3.22
C PRO A 58 -4.60 15.84 -3.51
N ASN A 59 -5.35 16.25 -2.48
CA ASN A 59 -6.78 16.50 -2.60
C ASN A 59 -7.02 17.88 -3.18
N ILE A 60 -6.84 18.02 -4.50
CA ILE A 60 -7.13 19.22 -5.26
C ILE A 60 -8.08 18.89 -6.41
N ILE A 61 -8.81 19.89 -6.89
CA ILE A 61 -9.89 19.66 -7.84
C ILE A 61 -9.42 19.03 -9.16
N THR A 62 -8.26 19.40 -9.65
CA THR A 62 -7.70 18.81 -10.87
C THR A 62 -7.44 17.32 -10.72
N ASN A 63 -6.92 16.90 -9.57
CA ASN A 63 -6.66 15.49 -9.30
C ASN A 63 -7.98 14.71 -9.20
N LYS A 64 -9.00 15.29 -8.57
CA LYS A 64 -10.31 14.66 -8.48
C LYS A 64 -10.94 14.44 -9.85
N TRP A 65 -10.74 15.36 -10.77
CA TRP A 65 -11.37 15.33 -12.10
C TRP A 65 -10.59 14.45 -13.07
N PHE A 66 -9.25 14.53 -13.08
CA PHE A 66 -8.43 13.85 -14.07
C PHE A 66 -7.87 12.50 -13.58
N ILE A 67 -7.66 12.33 -12.29
CA ILE A 67 -7.20 11.08 -11.73
C ILE A 67 -8.39 10.29 -11.17
N GLY A 68 -9.11 10.86 -10.21
CA GLY A 68 -10.35 10.31 -9.68
C GLY A 68 -10.22 9.08 -8.79
N PHE A 69 -9.00 8.75 -8.34
CA PHE A 69 -8.76 7.66 -7.40
C PHE A 69 -7.53 7.95 -6.54
N SER A 70 -7.39 7.24 -5.43
CA SER A 70 -6.28 7.41 -4.46
C SER A 70 -6.08 8.86 -4.03
N ILE A 71 -7.17 9.60 -3.85
CA ILE A 71 -7.14 10.99 -3.42
C ILE A 71 -7.00 11.04 -1.90
N LYS A 72 -6.06 11.85 -1.42
CA LYS A 72 -5.80 11.99 0.02
C LYS A 72 -7.08 12.34 0.78
N GLY A 73 -7.30 11.65 1.90
CA GLY A 73 -8.46 11.87 2.76
C GLY A 73 -9.72 11.17 2.34
N THR A 74 -9.72 10.43 1.22
CA THR A 74 -10.88 9.64 0.80
C THR A 74 -10.77 8.20 1.29
N SER A 75 -11.91 7.54 1.48
CA SER A 75 -11.93 6.12 1.86
C SER A 75 -11.31 5.23 0.78
N GLY A 76 -11.36 5.66 -0.48
CA GLY A 76 -10.73 4.92 -1.57
C GLY A 76 -9.23 4.82 -1.47
N ALA A 77 -8.57 5.79 -0.82
CA ALA A 77 -7.13 5.77 -0.63
C ALA A 77 -6.69 4.91 0.56
N GLU A 78 -7.61 4.47 1.40
CA GLU A 78 -7.28 3.65 2.57
C GLU A 78 -6.91 2.23 2.17
N ILE A 79 -6.15 1.54 3.02
CA ILE A 79 -5.81 0.13 2.82
C ILE A 79 -7.09 -0.70 2.82
N TYR A 80 -7.19 -1.62 1.88
CA TYR A 80 -8.33 -2.53 1.76
C TYR A 80 -8.48 -3.34 3.07
N PRO A 81 -9.69 -3.38 3.67
CA PRO A 81 -9.84 -3.92 5.02
C PRO A 81 -9.50 -5.40 5.19
N ASP A 82 -9.52 -6.17 4.11
CA ASP A 82 -9.19 -7.59 4.17
C ASP A 82 -7.68 -7.86 4.18
N VAL A 83 -6.86 -6.82 3.99
CA VAL A 83 -5.40 -6.92 4.08
C VAL A 83 -5.00 -6.90 5.56
N ASP A 84 -4.21 -7.88 5.98
CA ASP A 84 -3.76 -7.96 7.36
C ASP A 84 -2.78 -6.85 7.70
N ILE A 85 -3.01 -6.14 8.79
CA ILE A 85 -2.13 -5.08 9.29
C ILE A 85 -1.43 -5.60 10.54
N VAL A 86 -0.14 -5.87 10.42
CA VAL A 86 0.67 -6.42 11.51
C VAL A 86 1.70 -5.44 12.06
N SER A 87 1.81 -4.25 11.47
CA SER A 87 2.75 -3.22 11.91
C SER A 87 2.22 -1.83 11.58
N ASP A 88 2.80 -0.81 12.21
CA ASP A 88 2.46 0.60 11.97
C ASP A 88 3.34 1.24 10.89
N ASN A 89 4.13 0.45 10.17
CA ASN A 89 5.03 0.96 9.14
C ASN A 89 4.24 1.28 7.87
N TYR A 90 3.64 2.46 7.83
CA TYR A 90 2.86 2.92 6.69
C TYR A 90 3.44 4.21 6.15
N PHE A 91 3.63 4.28 4.84
CA PHE A 91 4.17 5.44 4.14
C PHE A 91 3.34 5.73 2.89
N GLU A 92 3.28 7.00 2.52
CA GLU A 92 2.54 7.43 1.32
C GLU A 92 3.51 7.87 0.23
N LYS A 93 3.16 7.57 -1.02
CA LYS A 93 3.90 8.03 -2.19
C LYS A 93 2.96 8.77 -3.14
N ASN A 94 3.48 9.79 -3.81
CA ASN A 94 2.72 10.57 -4.79
C ASN A 94 2.96 10.10 -6.23
N LEU A 95 4.02 9.33 -6.45
CA LEU A 95 4.38 8.77 -7.75
C LEU A 95 4.54 7.26 -7.61
N PRO A 96 4.53 6.49 -8.72
CA PRO A 96 4.62 5.03 -8.64
C PRO A 96 5.86 4.51 -7.92
N ASN A 97 6.96 5.27 -7.90
CA ASN A 97 8.19 4.86 -7.21
C ASN A 97 8.07 5.15 -5.71
N SER A 98 8.14 4.11 -4.88
CA SER A 98 8.06 4.23 -3.42
C SER A 98 9.12 5.14 -2.82
N PHE A 99 10.29 5.24 -3.44
CA PHE A 99 11.37 6.09 -2.95
C PHE A 99 11.13 7.59 -3.16
N THR A 100 10.02 7.98 -3.79
CA THR A 100 9.60 9.39 -3.80
C THR A 100 9.06 9.84 -2.45
N SER A 101 8.67 8.90 -1.57
CA SER A 101 8.31 9.21 -0.20
C SER A 101 9.57 9.44 0.62
N ARG A 102 9.71 10.65 1.16
CA ARG A 102 10.85 10.97 2.04
C ARG A 102 10.84 10.13 3.31
N SER A 103 9.67 9.92 3.89
CA SER A 103 9.51 9.13 5.09
C SER A 103 9.94 7.68 4.87
N PHE A 104 9.52 7.08 3.76
CA PHE A 104 9.90 5.72 3.43
C PHE A 104 11.40 5.62 3.16
N LYS A 105 11.94 6.53 2.36
CA LYS A 105 13.36 6.55 2.05
C LYS A 105 14.21 6.66 3.32
N SER A 106 13.83 7.56 4.22
CA SER A 106 14.50 7.71 5.51
C SER A 106 14.42 6.44 6.33
N PHE A 107 13.25 5.81 6.40
CA PHE A 107 13.06 4.56 7.14
C PHE A 107 13.99 3.46 6.63
N VAL A 108 14.06 3.28 5.32
CA VAL A 108 14.88 2.24 4.69
C VAL A 108 16.37 2.48 4.92
N THR A 109 16.82 3.74 4.81
CA THR A 109 18.25 4.06 4.95
C THR A 109 18.75 3.99 6.38
N THR A 110 17.85 3.98 7.38
CA THR A 110 18.24 3.81 8.79
C THR A 110 18.24 2.35 9.24
N LYS A 111 17.82 1.46 8.41
CA LYS A 111 17.80 0.03 8.68
C LYS A 111 19.03 -0.64 8.08
#